data_8bb1ad402792ecd97f2f13db26ffd1f0
#
_entry.id   8bb1ad402792ecd97f2f13db26ffd1f0
#
_cell.length_a   1.000
_cell.length_b   1.000
_cell.length_c   1.000
_cell.angle_alpha   90.00
_cell.angle_beta   90.00
_cell.angle_gamma   90.00
#
_symmetry.space_group_name_H-M   'P 1'
#
loop_
_entity.id
_entity.type
_entity.pdbx_description
1 polymer ?
#
loop_
_entity_poly.entity_id
_entity_poly.type
_entity_poly.pdbx_seq_one_letter_code
_entity_poly.pdbx_strand_id
1 'polypeptide(L)'
;MRSIQSLFVEWLLVLTKKKLNVEGYLEERRMANQLPYVLPEKLKKKYHITKSSMFSVDTYMLKSDVQPDDHQVLFLHGGGYIEQPLVWHWRFLDRLTKQLNSTVYVPVYPKAPNHQYMDAIESVLPVYQALLEKGTPEKIVIMGDSAGGGLSLAFAQYLAKKGLPQPGNLILLSPWLDVTLSNPDIAKMVPKEPMPNLDLLIESGKAYAGDTDETHHLISPIYGEIKSLGRISVFIGTHEFFLPDARKFKEMADKQGVPINYIEYPKMNHVFPVFPIPEANQALKQIVAIIESKTFPLRDMTK
;
A
#
# COMPACT_ATOMS: atom_id res chain seq x y z
N MET A 1 11.42 -0.65 22.62
CA MET A 1 11.48 -2.14 22.80
C MET A 1 10.32 -2.74 22.03
N ARG A 2 10.50 -3.88 21.33
CA ARG A 2 9.45 -4.56 20.59
C ARG A 2 8.41 -5.18 21.52
N SER A 3 7.11 -5.09 21.20
CA SER A 3 6.03 -5.65 22.03
C SER A 3 6.00 -7.19 21.98
N ILE A 4 5.47 -7.81 23.04
CA ILE A 4 5.26 -9.28 23.09
C ILE A 4 4.25 -9.71 22.00
N GLN A 5 3.24 -8.88 21.74
CA GLN A 5 2.25 -9.13 20.70
C GLN A 5 2.87 -9.19 19.31
N SER A 6 3.85 -8.32 19.00
CA SER A 6 4.54 -8.35 17.73
C SER A 6 5.43 -9.59 17.58
N LEU A 7 6.07 -10.06 18.66
CA LEU A 7 6.81 -11.33 18.68
C LEU A 7 5.90 -12.52 18.41
N PHE A 8 4.70 -12.53 19.02
CA PHE A 8 3.72 -13.57 18.82
C PHE A 8 3.19 -13.61 17.37
N VAL A 9 2.88 -12.46 16.80
CA VAL A 9 2.46 -12.36 15.40
C VAL A 9 3.55 -12.88 14.46
N GLU A 10 4.81 -12.47 14.65
CA GLU A 10 5.92 -12.96 13.85
C GLU A 10 6.10 -14.48 13.97
N TRP A 11 6.03 -15.01 15.19
CA TRP A 11 6.09 -16.45 15.43
C TRP A 11 4.99 -17.20 14.66
N LEU A 12 3.74 -16.70 14.67
CA LEU A 12 2.66 -17.27 13.87
C LEU A 12 2.95 -17.22 12.39
N LEU A 13 3.48 -16.12 11.87
CA LEU A 13 3.84 -15.96 10.46
C LEU A 13 4.92 -16.97 10.05
N VAL A 14 5.95 -17.16 10.87
CA VAL A 14 7.00 -18.16 10.66
C VAL A 14 6.43 -19.58 10.64
N LEU A 15 5.55 -19.92 11.58
CA LEU A 15 4.91 -21.25 11.65
C LEU A 15 4.02 -21.55 10.45
N THR A 16 3.39 -20.54 9.88
CA THR A 16 2.49 -20.69 8.72
C THR A 16 3.24 -20.64 7.39
N LYS A 17 4.54 -20.30 7.39
CA LYS A 17 5.38 -20.26 6.19
C LYS A 17 5.58 -21.68 5.65
N LYS A 18 4.81 -22.02 4.60
CA LYS A 18 4.92 -23.31 3.92
C LYS A 18 5.89 -23.20 2.75
N LYS A 19 6.50 -24.35 2.39
CA LYS A 19 7.19 -24.47 1.10
C LYS A 19 6.14 -24.31 0.00
N LEU A 20 6.29 -23.27 -0.81
CA LEU A 20 5.33 -22.88 -1.83
C LEU A 20 5.75 -23.44 -3.20
N ASN A 21 4.81 -24.08 -3.89
CA ASN A 21 4.94 -24.27 -5.33
C ASN A 21 4.47 -22.98 -6.00
N VAL A 22 5.42 -22.14 -6.43
CA VAL A 22 5.14 -20.79 -6.95
C VAL A 22 4.29 -20.84 -8.20
N GLU A 23 4.60 -21.70 -9.15
CA GLU A 23 3.86 -21.86 -10.40
C GLU A 23 2.41 -22.31 -10.14
N GLY A 24 2.22 -23.36 -9.34
CA GLY A 24 0.89 -23.84 -8.96
C GLY A 24 0.07 -22.77 -8.21
N TYR A 25 0.75 -21.96 -7.39
CA TYR A 25 0.08 -20.86 -6.67
C TYR A 25 -0.36 -19.73 -7.62
N LEU A 26 0.47 -19.34 -8.56
CA LEU A 26 0.10 -18.34 -9.58
C LEU A 26 -1.06 -18.81 -10.44
N GLU A 27 -1.08 -20.09 -10.80
CA GLU A 27 -2.20 -20.66 -11.55
C GLU A 27 -3.49 -20.66 -10.70
N GLU A 28 -3.40 -20.99 -9.42
CA GLU A 28 -4.54 -20.87 -8.49
C GLU A 28 -5.04 -19.43 -8.42
N ARG A 29 -4.15 -18.43 -8.34
CA ARG A 29 -4.52 -17.02 -8.37
C ARG A 29 -5.13 -16.62 -9.71
N ARG A 30 -4.59 -17.12 -10.82
CA ARG A 30 -5.14 -16.90 -12.16
C ARG A 30 -6.59 -17.35 -12.26
N MET A 31 -6.89 -18.52 -11.74
CA MET A 31 -8.26 -19.05 -11.72
C MET A 31 -9.17 -18.26 -10.77
N ALA A 32 -8.69 -17.95 -9.56
CA ALA A 32 -9.45 -17.23 -8.56
C ALA A 32 -9.78 -15.79 -9.00
N ASN A 33 -8.86 -15.11 -9.66
CA ASN A 33 -9.04 -13.73 -10.11
C ASN A 33 -9.94 -13.57 -11.36
N GLN A 34 -10.39 -14.67 -11.97
CA GLN A 34 -11.47 -14.65 -12.97
C GLN A 34 -12.85 -14.39 -12.33
N LEU A 35 -12.95 -14.62 -11.03
CA LEU A 35 -14.20 -14.43 -10.30
C LEU A 35 -14.21 -13.04 -9.62
N PRO A 36 -15.37 -12.37 -9.56
CA PRO A 36 -15.51 -11.13 -8.80
C PRO A 36 -15.12 -11.34 -7.33
N TYR A 37 -14.43 -10.37 -6.75
CA TYR A 37 -14.19 -10.37 -5.31
C TYR A 37 -15.49 -10.20 -4.54
N VAL A 38 -15.76 -11.12 -3.63
CA VAL A 38 -16.91 -11.05 -2.74
C VAL A 38 -16.46 -10.85 -1.30
N LEU A 39 -16.68 -9.64 -0.78
CA LEU A 39 -16.38 -9.36 0.63
C LEU A 39 -17.32 -10.17 1.53
N PRO A 40 -16.77 -10.97 2.48
CA PRO A 40 -17.60 -11.76 3.39
C PRO A 40 -18.60 -10.92 4.17
N GLU A 41 -19.86 -11.36 4.24
CA GLU A 41 -20.96 -10.64 4.92
C GLU A 41 -20.65 -10.34 6.39
N LYS A 42 -19.91 -11.23 7.07
CA LYS A 42 -19.44 -11.01 8.45
C LYS A 42 -18.56 -9.76 8.56
N LEU A 43 -17.69 -9.50 7.57
CA LEU A 43 -16.83 -8.32 7.55
C LEU A 43 -17.62 -7.07 7.18
N LYS A 44 -18.52 -7.16 6.18
CA LYS A 44 -19.41 -6.05 5.81
C LYS A 44 -20.19 -5.53 7.02
N LYS A 45 -20.84 -6.46 7.76
CA LYS A 45 -21.62 -6.11 8.97
C LYS A 45 -20.73 -5.56 10.08
N LYS A 46 -19.57 -6.19 10.32
CA LYS A 46 -18.67 -5.84 11.42
C LYS A 46 -18.08 -4.43 11.27
N TYR A 47 -17.74 -4.04 10.04
CA TYR A 47 -17.03 -2.80 9.75
C TYR A 47 -17.88 -1.81 8.94
N HIS A 48 -19.18 -2.04 8.83
CA HIS A 48 -20.14 -1.20 8.08
C HIS A 48 -19.69 -0.88 6.65
N ILE A 49 -19.10 -1.89 5.97
CA ILE A 49 -18.56 -1.74 4.62
C ILE A 49 -19.68 -1.81 3.59
N THR A 50 -19.74 -0.82 2.70
CA THR A 50 -20.66 -0.78 1.57
C THR A 50 -19.91 -0.94 0.25
N LYS A 51 -20.58 -1.47 -0.78
CA LYS A 51 -20.05 -1.50 -2.15
C LYS A 51 -20.62 -0.32 -2.91
N SER A 52 -19.76 0.45 -3.57
CA SER A 52 -20.19 1.54 -4.45
C SER A 52 -20.69 1.00 -5.77
N SER A 53 -21.78 1.56 -6.27
CA SER A 53 -22.28 1.33 -7.64
C SER A 53 -21.82 2.39 -8.64
N MET A 54 -20.99 3.36 -8.19
CA MET A 54 -20.59 4.53 -9.00
C MET A 54 -19.44 4.26 -9.95
N PHE A 55 -18.67 3.17 -9.76
CA PHE A 55 -17.42 2.91 -10.46
C PHE A 55 -17.50 1.62 -11.29
N SER A 56 -16.77 1.59 -12.40
CA SER A 56 -16.63 0.38 -13.24
C SER A 56 -15.85 -0.72 -12.50
N VAL A 57 -14.91 -0.35 -11.63
CA VAL A 57 -14.20 -1.27 -10.75
C VAL A 57 -14.93 -1.42 -9.42
N ASP A 58 -15.07 -2.66 -8.94
CA ASP A 58 -15.64 -2.94 -7.64
C ASP A 58 -14.95 -2.15 -6.54
N THR A 59 -15.62 -1.16 -5.99
CA THR A 59 -15.06 -0.28 -4.96
C THR A 59 -15.86 -0.39 -3.68
N TYR A 60 -15.19 -0.77 -2.60
CA TYR A 60 -15.77 -0.83 -1.27
C TYR A 60 -15.49 0.48 -0.50
N MET A 61 -16.43 0.85 0.36
CA MET A 61 -16.34 2.10 1.13
C MET A 61 -16.54 1.84 2.62
N LEU A 62 -15.73 2.54 3.42
CA LEU A 62 -15.91 2.69 4.86
C LEU A 62 -16.11 4.17 5.15
N LYS A 63 -17.14 4.48 5.95
CA LYS A 63 -17.41 5.87 6.39
C LYS A 63 -17.39 5.94 7.91
N SER A 64 -16.93 7.05 8.45
CA SER A 64 -17.10 7.34 9.86
C SER A 64 -18.58 7.50 10.21
N ASP A 65 -18.97 7.10 11.42
CA ASP A 65 -20.32 7.26 11.95
C ASP A 65 -20.58 8.73 12.40
N VAL A 66 -19.53 9.50 12.60
CA VAL A 66 -19.58 10.94 12.85
C VAL A 66 -19.56 11.65 11.50
N GLN A 67 -20.11 12.87 11.42
CA GLN A 67 -20.06 13.64 10.18
C GLN A 67 -18.61 13.70 9.68
N PRO A 68 -18.30 13.11 8.50
CA PRO A 68 -16.92 12.97 8.05
C PRO A 68 -16.25 14.34 7.92
N ASP A 69 -15.00 14.45 8.37
CA ASP A 69 -14.11 15.49 7.88
C ASP A 69 -13.95 15.31 6.35
N ASP A 70 -13.59 16.36 5.64
CA ASP A 70 -13.50 16.37 4.17
C ASP A 70 -12.41 15.46 3.61
N HIS A 71 -11.65 14.76 4.46
CA HIS A 71 -10.61 13.83 4.01
C HIS A 71 -11.20 12.59 3.33
N GLN A 72 -10.71 12.30 2.13
CA GLN A 72 -11.03 11.14 1.33
C GLN A 72 -9.79 10.29 1.13
N VAL A 73 -9.83 9.03 1.55
CA VAL A 73 -8.70 8.11 1.43
C VAL A 73 -8.96 7.13 0.30
N LEU A 74 -8.11 7.14 -0.72
CA LEU A 74 -8.03 6.11 -1.73
C LEU A 74 -7.01 5.07 -1.28
N PHE A 75 -7.46 3.89 -0.88
CA PHE A 75 -6.59 2.83 -0.39
C PHE A 75 -6.37 1.75 -1.45
N LEU A 76 -5.11 1.55 -1.83
CA LEU A 76 -4.68 0.51 -2.75
C LEU A 76 -4.07 -0.63 -1.95
N HIS A 77 -4.75 -1.78 -1.95
CA HIS A 77 -4.35 -2.90 -1.09
C HIS A 77 -3.10 -3.63 -1.61
N GLY A 78 -2.31 -4.19 -0.68
CA GLY A 78 -1.21 -5.08 -0.98
C GLY A 78 -1.64 -6.47 -1.44
N GLY A 79 -0.67 -7.37 -1.53
CA GLY A 79 -0.87 -8.75 -1.95
C GLY A 79 -0.13 -9.13 -3.23
N GLY A 80 1.07 -8.56 -3.45
CA GLY A 80 1.96 -8.93 -4.56
C GLY A 80 1.35 -8.75 -5.95
N TYR A 81 0.38 -7.86 -6.11
CA TYR A 81 -0.43 -7.65 -7.33
C TYR A 81 -1.29 -8.85 -7.75
N ILE A 82 -1.30 -9.94 -7.01
CA ILE A 82 -2.01 -11.18 -7.34
C ILE A 82 -3.14 -11.52 -6.35
N GLU A 83 -3.09 -10.99 -5.12
CA GLU A 83 -4.04 -11.29 -4.05
C GLU A 83 -5.20 -10.31 -3.98
N GLN A 84 -6.31 -10.78 -3.43
CA GLN A 84 -7.46 -9.97 -3.06
C GLN A 84 -7.23 -9.26 -1.71
N PRO A 85 -8.02 -8.21 -1.35
CA PRO A 85 -7.92 -7.57 -0.05
C PRO A 85 -8.15 -8.58 1.09
N LEU A 86 -7.22 -8.61 2.05
CA LEU A 86 -7.25 -9.50 3.20
C LEU A 86 -8.05 -8.90 4.36
N VAL A 87 -8.47 -9.77 5.31
CA VAL A 87 -9.19 -9.34 6.53
C VAL A 87 -8.45 -8.28 7.34
N TRP A 88 -7.12 -8.28 7.30
CA TRP A 88 -6.26 -7.32 8.02
C TRP A 88 -6.39 -5.91 7.44
N HIS A 89 -6.54 -5.76 6.12
CA HIS A 89 -6.80 -4.46 5.48
C HIS A 89 -8.09 -3.85 6.02
N TRP A 90 -9.19 -4.59 6.03
CA TRP A 90 -10.49 -4.09 6.50
C TRP A 90 -10.47 -3.66 7.96
N ARG A 91 -9.75 -4.39 8.81
CA ARG A 91 -9.55 -4.03 10.20
C ARG A 91 -8.74 -2.74 10.35
N PHE A 92 -7.66 -2.60 9.60
CA PHE A 92 -6.83 -1.40 9.60
C PHE A 92 -7.63 -0.19 9.13
N LEU A 93 -8.36 -0.34 8.02
CA LEU A 93 -9.15 0.72 7.40
C LEU A 93 -10.32 1.17 8.28
N ASP A 94 -11.00 0.27 8.97
CA ASP A 94 -12.04 0.63 9.97
C ASP A 94 -11.46 1.54 11.07
N ARG A 95 -10.27 1.23 11.54
CA ARG A 95 -9.58 2.03 12.57
C ARG A 95 -9.11 3.39 12.02
N LEU A 96 -8.57 3.40 10.81
CA LEU A 96 -8.17 4.63 10.12
C LEU A 96 -9.40 5.54 9.92
N THR A 97 -10.48 5.01 9.37
CA THR A 97 -11.73 5.72 9.14
C THR A 97 -12.23 6.41 10.39
N LYS A 98 -12.22 5.71 11.54
CA LYS A 98 -12.67 6.24 12.84
C LYS A 98 -11.73 7.29 13.41
N GLN A 99 -10.40 7.10 13.29
CA GLN A 99 -9.44 8.04 13.87
C GLN A 99 -9.27 9.31 13.03
N LEU A 100 -9.34 9.19 11.71
CA LEU A 100 -9.24 10.32 10.78
C LEU A 100 -10.61 10.96 10.50
N ASN A 101 -11.69 10.37 10.98
CA ASN A 101 -13.05 10.79 10.67
C ASN A 101 -13.31 10.98 9.16
N SER A 102 -12.87 10.05 8.35
CA SER A 102 -12.80 10.14 6.88
C SER A 102 -13.72 9.16 6.17
N THR A 103 -13.79 9.28 4.84
CA THR A 103 -14.32 8.22 3.97
C THR A 103 -13.15 7.53 3.27
N VAL A 104 -13.09 6.20 3.36
CA VAL A 104 -12.09 5.36 2.70
C VAL A 104 -12.71 4.64 1.53
N TYR A 105 -12.08 4.70 0.36
CA TYR A 105 -12.44 4.02 -0.88
C TYR A 105 -11.40 2.97 -1.20
N VAL A 106 -11.84 1.75 -1.43
CA VAL A 106 -10.98 0.58 -1.69
C VAL A 106 -11.38 -0.04 -3.02
N PRO A 107 -10.81 0.42 -4.15
CA PRO A 107 -11.00 -0.25 -5.43
C PRO A 107 -10.31 -1.62 -5.41
N VAL A 108 -11.04 -2.65 -5.86
CA VAL A 108 -10.50 -4.00 -6.06
C VAL A 108 -9.93 -4.06 -7.48
N TYR A 109 -8.80 -3.39 -7.67
CA TYR A 109 -8.16 -3.24 -8.99
C TYR A 109 -7.86 -4.59 -9.65
N PRO A 110 -7.82 -4.68 -11.01
CA PRO A 110 -7.44 -5.88 -11.76
C PRO A 110 -6.05 -6.39 -11.36
N LYS A 111 -5.86 -7.71 -11.33
CA LYS A 111 -4.66 -8.35 -10.78
C LYS A 111 -3.96 -9.26 -11.78
N ALA A 112 -2.65 -9.35 -11.63
CA ALA A 112 -1.85 -10.35 -12.29
C ALA A 112 -2.24 -11.78 -11.79
N PRO A 113 -2.01 -12.81 -12.60
CA PRO A 113 -1.47 -12.75 -13.95
C PRO A 113 -2.52 -12.50 -15.05
N ASN A 114 -3.80 -12.28 -14.69
CA ASN A 114 -4.89 -12.04 -15.66
C ASN A 114 -4.81 -10.65 -16.29
N HIS A 115 -4.26 -9.68 -15.55
CA HIS A 115 -4.16 -8.28 -15.90
C HIS A 115 -2.75 -7.76 -15.58
N GLN A 116 -2.35 -6.68 -16.26
CA GLN A 116 -1.05 -6.06 -16.08
C GLN A 116 -1.15 -4.71 -15.39
N TYR A 117 -0.01 -4.06 -15.16
CA TYR A 117 0.10 -2.81 -14.40
C TYR A 117 -0.79 -1.67 -14.91
N MET A 118 -0.96 -1.54 -16.24
CA MET A 118 -1.81 -0.49 -16.80
C MET A 118 -3.28 -0.72 -16.50
N ASP A 119 -3.76 -1.97 -16.53
CA ASP A 119 -5.16 -2.28 -16.18
C ASP A 119 -5.46 -1.84 -14.73
N ALA A 120 -4.52 -2.07 -13.81
CA ALA A 120 -4.65 -1.64 -12.42
C ALA A 120 -4.70 -0.10 -12.32
N ILE A 121 -3.77 0.61 -12.96
CA ILE A 121 -3.69 2.07 -12.94
C ILE A 121 -4.94 2.70 -13.54
N GLU A 122 -5.36 2.25 -14.72
CA GLU A 122 -6.53 2.80 -15.44
C GLU A 122 -7.84 2.50 -14.73
N SER A 123 -7.95 1.38 -14.00
CA SER A 123 -9.14 1.07 -13.19
C SER A 123 -9.30 1.99 -11.98
N VAL A 124 -8.19 2.49 -11.43
CA VAL A 124 -8.18 3.39 -10.26
C VAL A 124 -8.47 4.85 -10.65
N LEU A 125 -8.14 5.25 -11.87
CA LEU A 125 -8.27 6.63 -12.33
C LEU A 125 -9.69 7.21 -12.20
N PRO A 126 -10.77 6.52 -12.64
CA PRO A 126 -12.13 7.05 -12.47
C PRO A 126 -12.53 7.24 -11.00
N VAL A 127 -12.01 6.39 -10.11
CA VAL A 127 -12.25 6.53 -8.68
C VAL A 127 -11.61 7.82 -8.18
N TYR A 128 -10.34 8.07 -8.52
CA TYR A 128 -9.64 9.29 -8.14
C TYR A 128 -10.31 10.56 -8.70
N GLN A 129 -10.71 10.55 -9.97
CA GLN A 129 -11.42 11.66 -10.58
C GLN A 129 -12.73 12.00 -9.85
N ALA A 130 -13.50 10.99 -9.46
CA ALA A 130 -14.70 11.20 -8.66
C ALA A 130 -14.42 11.75 -7.25
N LEU A 131 -13.24 11.49 -6.67
CA LEU A 131 -12.84 12.12 -5.42
C LEU A 131 -12.51 13.61 -5.63
N LEU A 132 -11.88 13.97 -6.74
CA LEU A 132 -11.63 15.38 -7.10
C LEU A 132 -12.92 16.17 -7.30
N GLU A 133 -14.00 15.55 -7.78
CA GLU A 133 -15.30 16.19 -7.93
C GLU A 133 -16.00 16.45 -6.58
N LYS A 134 -15.66 15.67 -5.55
CA LYS A 134 -16.28 15.73 -4.21
C LYS A 134 -15.54 16.60 -3.21
N GLY A 135 -14.28 16.92 -3.48
CA GLY A 135 -13.43 17.64 -2.54
C GLY A 135 -12.20 18.25 -3.19
N THR A 136 -11.37 18.90 -2.37
CA THR A 136 -10.13 19.49 -2.87
C THR A 136 -8.99 18.46 -2.87
N PRO A 137 -8.03 18.56 -3.81
CA PRO A 137 -6.90 17.64 -3.91
C PRO A 137 -6.11 17.51 -2.59
N GLU A 138 -6.00 18.60 -1.83
CA GLU A 138 -5.28 18.66 -0.54
C GLU A 138 -5.90 17.74 0.53
N LYS A 139 -7.20 17.45 0.39
CA LYS A 139 -7.95 16.56 1.28
C LYS A 139 -7.99 15.10 0.80
N ILE A 140 -7.44 14.83 -0.38
CA ILE A 140 -7.31 13.46 -0.89
C ILE A 140 -6.01 12.86 -0.39
N VAL A 141 -6.11 11.65 0.15
CA VAL A 141 -4.98 10.81 0.57
C VAL A 141 -4.96 9.58 -0.32
N ILE A 142 -3.85 9.34 -1.03
CA ILE A 142 -3.60 8.03 -1.63
C ILE A 142 -2.74 7.25 -0.66
N MET A 143 -3.18 6.06 -0.28
CA MET A 143 -2.50 5.19 0.66
C MET A 143 -2.46 3.77 0.13
N GLY A 144 -1.38 3.06 0.39
CA GLY A 144 -1.31 1.63 0.07
C GLY A 144 -0.21 0.92 0.83
N ASP A 145 -0.34 -0.40 0.89
CA ASP A 145 0.62 -1.28 1.54
C ASP A 145 1.28 -2.23 0.53
N SER A 146 2.56 -2.57 0.72
CA SER A 146 3.26 -3.55 -0.13
C SER A 146 3.17 -3.19 -1.63
N ALA A 147 2.66 -4.09 -2.46
CA ALA A 147 2.33 -3.86 -3.87
C ALA A 147 1.40 -2.65 -4.06
N GLY A 148 0.40 -2.49 -3.18
CA GLY A 148 -0.47 -1.31 -3.18
C GLY A 148 0.27 -0.01 -2.85
N GLY A 149 1.32 -0.07 -2.04
CA GLY A 149 2.23 1.06 -1.79
C GLY A 149 3.03 1.45 -3.05
N GLY A 150 3.55 0.45 -3.77
CA GLY A 150 4.18 0.65 -5.08
C GLY A 150 3.20 1.24 -6.10
N LEU A 151 2.00 0.65 -6.22
CA LEU A 151 0.94 1.16 -7.09
C LEU A 151 0.53 2.60 -6.72
N SER A 152 0.49 2.95 -5.43
CA SER A 152 0.17 4.31 -4.98
C SER A 152 1.18 5.35 -5.48
N LEU A 153 2.47 5.04 -5.43
CA LEU A 153 3.51 5.92 -5.94
C LEU A 153 3.50 5.97 -7.47
N ALA A 154 3.35 4.82 -8.15
CA ALA A 154 3.23 4.75 -9.60
C ALA A 154 2.00 5.53 -10.11
N PHE A 155 0.88 5.40 -9.42
CA PHE A 155 -0.35 6.13 -9.77
C PHE A 155 -0.19 7.64 -9.61
N ALA A 156 0.47 8.12 -8.56
CA ALA A 156 0.77 9.54 -8.40
C ALA A 156 1.69 10.06 -9.54
N GLN A 157 2.70 9.29 -9.96
CA GLN A 157 3.53 9.62 -11.13
C GLN A 157 2.71 9.64 -12.43
N TYR A 158 1.78 8.70 -12.59
CA TYR A 158 0.85 8.69 -13.71
C TYR A 158 -0.05 9.94 -13.73
N LEU A 159 -0.60 10.34 -12.58
CA LEU A 159 -1.38 11.58 -12.45
C LEU A 159 -0.56 12.81 -12.87
N ALA A 160 0.69 12.90 -12.37
CA ALA A 160 1.60 14.00 -12.74
C ALA A 160 1.85 14.06 -14.26
N LYS A 161 2.12 12.92 -14.88
CA LYS A 161 2.33 12.82 -16.34
C LYS A 161 1.08 13.20 -17.16
N LYS A 162 -0.11 12.98 -16.60
CA LYS A 162 -1.40 13.37 -17.19
C LYS A 162 -1.79 14.82 -16.90
N GLY A 163 -1.01 15.57 -16.10
CA GLY A 163 -1.34 16.92 -15.67
C GLY A 163 -2.55 16.99 -14.75
N LEU A 164 -2.87 15.90 -14.06
CA LEU A 164 -3.98 15.83 -13.11
C LEU A 164 -3.53 16.32 -11.71
N PRO A 165 -4.44 16.92 -10.92
CA PRO A 165 -4.15 17.37 -9.57
C PRO A 165 -3.56 16.24 -8.72
N GLN A 166 -2.56 16.56 -7.91
CA GLN A 166 -1.93 15.61 -6.99
C GLN A 166 -2.71 15.52 -5.67
N PRO A 167 -2.75 14.34 -5.01
CA PRO A 167 -3.31 14.21 -3.67
C PRO A 167 -2.52 15.06 -2.67
N GLY A 168 -3.14 15.49 -1.59
CA GLY A 168 -2.44 16.17 -0.50
C GLY A 168 -1.40 15.30 0.19
N ASN A 169 -1.65 13.99 0.29
CA ASN A 169 -0.75 13.03 0.93
C ASN A 169 -0.65 11.71 0.16
N LEU A 170 0.56 11.17 0.11
CA LEU A 170 0.90 9.80 -0.31
C LEU A 170 1.44 9.05 0.92
N ILE A 171 0.71 8.05 1.41
CA ILE A 171 1.10 7.25 2.57
C ILE A 171 1.45 5.84 2.11
N LEU A 172 2.72 5.50 2.17
CA LEU A 172 3.28 4.26 1.66
C LEU A 172 3.68 3.35 2.83
N LEU A 173 2.98 2.22 2.97
CA LEU A 173 3.20 1.26 4.06
C LEU A 173 4.00 0.07 3.52
N SER A 174 5.26 -0.09 3.93
CA SER A 174 6.14 -1.15 3.43
C SER A 174 6.10 -1.28 1.89
N PRO A 175 6.28 -0.18 1.12
CA PRO A 175 5.99 -0.16 -0.31
C PRO A 175 6.95 -1.05 -1.11
N TRP A 176 6.41 -1.80 -2.08
CA TRP A 176 7.21 -2.50 -3.09
C TRP A 176 7.57 -1.53 -4.22
N LEU A 177 8.77 -0.95 -4.15
CA LEU A 177 9.20 0.16 -5.01
C LEU A 177 9.95 -0.29 -6.27
N ASP A 178 10.52 -1.51 -6.26
CA ASP A 178 11.24 -2.11 -7.38
C ASP A 178 10.83 -3.58 -7.51
N VAL A 179 10.08 -3.92 -8.56
CA VAL A 179 9.62 -5.30 -8.74
C VAL A 179 10.72 -6.26 -9.15
N THR A 180 11.85 -5.74 -9.64
CA THR A 180 13.01 -6.57 -10.01
C THR A 180 13.69 -7.22 -8.81
N LEU A 181 13.52 -6.64 -7.60
CA LEU A 181 14.21 -7.06 -6.37
C LEU A 181 15.72 -7.18 -6.54
N SER A 182 16.29 -6.36 -7.42
CA SER A 182 17.71 -6.43 -7.83
C SER A 182 18.68 -5.83 -6.82
N ASN A 183 18.18 -5.17 -5.76
CA ASN A 183 19.03 -4.59 -4.72
C ASN A 183 19.77 -5.68 -3.94
N PRO A 184 21.14 -5.70 -3.95
CA PRO A 184 21.91 -6.79 -3.34
C PRO A 184 21.72 -6.91 -1.82
N ASP A 185 21.30 -5.84 -1.16
CA ASP A 185 21.07 -5.84 0.29
C ASP A 185 19.78 -6.59 0.70
N ILE A 186 18.89 -6.91 -0.25
CA ILE A 186 17.69 -7.74 -0.01
C ILE A 186 18.10 -9.11 0.54
N ALA A 187 19.18 -9.71 0.04
CA ALA A 187 19.69 -10.99 0.54
C ALA A 187 19.96 -11.00 2.05
N LYS A 188 20.36 -9.85 2.62
CA LYS A 188 20.60 -9.68 4.07
C LYS A 188 19.28 -9.64 4.88
N MET A 189 18.15 -9.42 4.22
CA MET A 189 16.84 -9.37 4.85
C MET A 189 16.14 -10.73 4.86
N VAL A 190 16.49 -11.65 3.97
CA VAL A 190 15.85 -12.98 3.84
C VAL A 190 15.76 -13.74 5.18
N PRO A 191 16.80 -13.78 6.04
CA PRO A 191 16.70 -14.47 7.32
C PRO A 191 15.81 -13.78 8.35
N LYS A 192 15.44 -12.52 8.14
CA LYS A 192 14.68 -11.69 9.07
C LYS A 192 13.21 -11.59 8.71
N GLU A 193 12.87 -11.79 7.44
CA GLU A 193 11.51 -11.62 6.92
C GLU A 193 10.67 -12.89 7.13
N PRO A 194 9.64 -12.82 7.97
CA PRO A 194 8.76 -13.97 8.22
C PRO A 194 7.69 -14.15 7.14
N MET A 195 7.40 -13.11 6.38
CA MET A 195 6.35 -13.09 5.36
C MET A 195 6.97 -13.22 3.97
N PRO A 196 6.69 -12.41 2.98
CA PRO A 196 6.48 -12.97 1.65
C PRO A 196 7.54 -14.01 1.22
N ASN A 197 7.20 -14.83 0.26
CA ASN A 197 8.17 -15.72 -0.42
C ASN A 197 8.85 -14.91 -1.53
N LEU A 198 10.18 -14.86 -1.53
CA LEU A 198 10.95 -14.07 -2.49
C LEU A 198 10.72 -14.52 -3.94
N ASP A 199 10.69 -15.84 -4.18
CA ASP A 199 10.47 -16.39 -5.53
C ASP A 199 9.04 -16.03 -6.02
N LEU A 200 8.05 -16.07 -5.12
CA LEU A 200 6.70 -15.64 -5.46
C LEU A 200 6.65 -14.14 -5.81
N LEU A 201 7.38 -13.29 -5.09
CA LEU A 201 7.45 -11.86 -5.42
C LEU A 201 8.06 -11.65 -6.82
N ILE A 202 9.17 -12.31 -7.12
CA ILE A 202 9.82 -12.23 -8.44
C ILE A 202 8.83 -12.60 -9.55
N GLU A 203 8.19 -13.76 -9.44
CA GLU A 203 7.25 -14.21 -10.47
C GLU A 203 5.97 -13.36 -10.54
N SER A 204 5.49 -12.83 -9.41
CA SER A 204 4.37 -11.90 -9.37
C SER A 204 4.71 -10.56 -10.04
N GLY A 205 5.93 -10.05 -9.83
CA GLY A 205 6.43 -8.84 -10.46
C GLY A 205 6.49 -8.98 -11.98
N LYS A 206 7.03 -10.09 -12.48
CA LYS A 206 7.04 -10.43 -13.91
C LYS A 206 5.62 -10.50 -14.50
N ALA A 207 4.74 -11.20 -13.82
CA ALA A 207 3.35 -11.33 -14.26
C ALA A 207 2.62 -9.97 -14.29
N TYR A 208 2.92 -9.06 -13.36
CA TYR A 208 2.39 -7.70 -13.32
C TYR A 208 2.97 -6.81 -14.41
N ALA A 209 4.25 -6.95 -14.73
CA ALA A 209 4.93 -6.23 -15.80
C ALA A 209 4.46 -6.68 -17.19
N GLY A 210 4.17 -7.98 -17.38
CA GLY A 210 3.91 -8.58 -18.68
C GLY A 210 5.12 -8.45 -19.60
N ASP A 211 4.92 -7.97 -20.82
CA ASP A 211 6.01 -7.77 -21.81
C ASP A 211 6.78 -6.44 -21.62
N THR A 212 6.39 -5.63 -20.62
CA THR A 212 7.05 -4.34 -20.34
C THR A 212 8.27 -4.56 -19.45
N ASP A 213 9.33 -3.78 -19.67
CA ASP A 213 10.53 -3.79 -18.83
C ASP A 213 10.15 -3.55 -17.36
N GLU A 214 10.56 -4.45 -16.48
CA GLU A 214 10.27 -4.41 -15.04
C GLU A 214 10.80 -3.12 -14.38
N THR A 215 11.78 -2.43 -14.97
CA THR A 215 12.29 -1.12 -14.51
C THR A 215 11.45 0.06 -14.96
N HIS A 216 10.41 -0.15 -15.77
CA HIS A 216 9.50 0.92 -16.15
C HIS A 216 8.87 1.58 -14.92
N HIS A 217 8.87 2.91 -14.85
CA HIS A 217 8.51 3.66 -13.64
C HIS A 217 7.08 3.44 -13.12
N LEU A 218 6.15 2.98 -13.95
CA LEU A 218 4.80 2.63 -13.51
C LEU A 218 4.70 1.19 -12.96
N ILE A 219 5.76 0.41 -13.08
CA ILE A 219 5.92 -0.95 -12.53
C ILE A 219 6.81 -0.88 -11.28
N SER A 220 7.99 -0.28 -11.43
CA SER A 220 8.98 -0.03 -10.39
C SER A 220 9.12 1.47 -10.13
N PRO A 221 8.24 2.06 -9.28
CA PRO A 221 8.12 3.50 -9.15
C PRO A 221 9.33 4.18 -8.52
N ILE A 222 10.30 3.45 -8.00
CA ILE A 222 11.58 3.97 -7.55
C ILE A 222 12.35 4.67 -8.69
N TYR A 223 12.12 4.29 -9.95
CA TYR A 223 12.76 4.87 -11.13
C TYR A 223 12.04 6.09 -11.69
N GLY A 224 10.90 6.48 -11.12
CA GLY A 224 10.09 7.59 -11.61
C GLY A 224 10.40 8.94 -10.94
N GLU A 225 9.85 10.00 -11.53
CA GLU A 225 9.97 11.38 -11.02
C GLU A 225 9.09 11.57 -9.78
N ILE A 226 9.61 12.27 -8.76
CA ILE A 226 8.93 12.50 -7.48
C ILE A 226 8.75 13.99 -7.10
N LYS A 227 9.35 14.91 -7.83
CA LYS A 227 9.38 16.35 -7.46
C LYS A 227 8.03 17.03 -7.44
N SER A 228 7.13 16.61 -8.31
CA SER A 228 5.80 17.23 -8.47
C SER A 228 4.68 16.47 -7.78
N LEU A 229 5.00 15.47 -6.96
CA LEU A 229 4.01 14.65 -6.29
C LEU A 229 3.50 15.28 -4.99
N GLY A 230 2.38 14.77 -4.47
CA GLY A 230 1.88 15.11 -3.14
C GLY A 230 2.88 14.74 -2.03
N ARG A 231 2.58 15.13 -0.79
CA ARG A 231 3.47 14.90 0.36
C ARG A 231 3.68 13.40 0.62
N ILE A 232 4.89 12.92 0.43
CA ILE A 232 5.23 11.49 0.54
C ILE A 232 5.59 11.15 1.98
N SER A 233 5.02 10.06 2.49
CA SER A 233 5.38 9.48 3.79
C SER A 233 5.55 7.97 3.65
N VAL A 234 6.67 7.44 4.13
CA VAL A 234 7.01 6.01 4.07
C VAL A 234 7.09 5.46 5.49
N PHE A 235 6.37 4.37 5.74
CA PHE A 235 6.46 3.57 6.96
C PHE A 235 7.03 2.21 6.61
N ILE A 236 8.13 1.81 7.22
CA ILE A 236 8.85 0.59 6.88
C ILE A 236 9.35 -0.14 8.14
N GLY A 237 9.25 -1.45 8.16
CA GLY A 237 9.85 -2.28 9.21
C GLY A 237 11.34 -2.54 8.93
N THR A 238 12.15 -2.80 9.98
CA THR A 238 13.57 -3.13 9.73
C THR A 238 13.83 -4.62 9.56
N HIS A 239 12.79 -5.45 9.56
CA HIS A 239 12.85 -6.89 9.29
C HIS A 239 11.99 -7.25 8.06
N GLU A 240 12.21 -6.57 6.93
CA GLU A 240 11.48 -6.85 5.69
C GLU A 240 12.33 -6.64 4.42
N PHE A 241 11.97 -7.34 3.33
CA PHE A 241 12.70 -7.32 2.06
C PHE A 241 12.78 -5.94 1.42
N PHE A 242 11.77 -5.10 1.59
CA PHE A 242 11.69 -3.81 0.91
C PHE A 242 12.44 -2.68 1.61
N LEU A 243 13.03 -2.95 2.78
CA LEU A 243 13.82 -1.96 3.51
C LEU A 243 14.99 -1.38 2.69
N PRO A 244 15.80 -2.20 1.97
CA PRO A 244 16.90 -1.66 1.17
C PRO A 244 16.44 -0.67 0.09
N ASP A 245 15.33 -0.97 -0.59
CA ASP A 245 14.79 -0.10 -1.62
C ASP A 245 14.11 1.14 -1.03
N ALA A 246 13.46 1.02 0.13
CA ALA A 246 12.91 2.16 0.84
C ALA A 246 14.02 3.14 1.28
N ARG A 247 15.18 2.64 1.73
CA ARG A 247 16.35 3.47 2.05
C ARG A 247 16.94 4.12 0.81
N LYS A 248 17.11 3.36 -0.28
CA LYS A 248 17.54 3.90 -1.58
C LYS A 248 16.59 5.01 -2.04
N PHE A 249 15.28 4.82 -1.91
CA PHE A 249 14.28 5.83 -2.25
C PHE A 249 14.42 7.10 -1.39
N LYS A 250 14.63 6.95 -0.07
CA LYS A 250 14.91 8.08 0.82
C LYS A 250 16.17 8.85 0.41
N GLU A 251 17.27 8.16 0.13
CA GLU A 251 18.51 8.80 -0.36
C GLU A 251 18.31 9.53 -1.69
N MET A 252 17.52 8.96 -2.60
CA MET A 252 17.19 9.59 -3.88
C MET A 252 16.35 10.86 -3.67
N ALA A 253 15.36 10.82 -2.78
CA ALA A 253 14.56 11.99 -2.43
C ALA A 253 15.42 13.11 -1.84
N ASP A 254 16.33 12.78 -0.93
CA ASP A 254 17.27 13.76 -0.33
C ASP A 254 18.19 14.39 -1.39
N LYS A 255 18.76 13.59 -2.29
CA LYS A 255 19.62 14.09 -3.39
C LYS A 255 18.87 15.01 -4.35
N GLN A 256 17.56 14.80 -4.52
CA GLN A 256 16.70 15.64 -5.34
C GLN A 256 16.15 16.86 -4.60
N GLY A 257 16.38 16.98 -3.29
CA GLY A 257 15.83 18.03 -2.43
C GLY A 257 14.31 17.90 -2.21
N VAL A 258 13.75 16.68 -2.37
CA VAL A 258 12.34 16.41 -2.14
C VAL A 258 12.15 15.94 -0.70
N PRO A 259 11.48 16.72 0.17
CA PRO A 259 11.25 16.31 1.54
C PRO A 259 10.25 15.16 1.60
N ILE A 260 10.56 14.12 2.37
CA ILE A 260 9.64 13.03 2.68
C ILE A 260 9.64 12.73 4.18
N ASN A 261 8.51 12.31 4.74
CA ASN A 261 8.50 11.65 6.05
C ASN A 261 8.97 10.21 5.85
N TYR A 262 10.05 9.82 6.50
CA TYR A 262 10.59 8.47 6.40
C TYR A 262 10.72 7.87 7.80
N ILE A 263 9.93 6.84 8.10
CA ILE A 263 9.79 6.31 9.45
C ILE A 263 10.11 4.81 9.44
N GLU A 264 11.27 4.45 10.02
CA GLU A 264 11.64 3.06 10.25
C GLU A 264 11.14 2.58 11.61
N TYR A 265 10.53 1.40 11.62
CA TYR A 265 10.10 0.73 12.84
C TYR A 265 11.04 -0.44 13.16
N PRO A 266 11.85 -0.33 14.23
CA PRO A 266 12.85 -1.35 14.57
C PRO A 266 12.24 -2.74 14.76
N LYS A 267 12.77 -3.73 14.05
CA LYS A 267 12.37 -5.15 14.13
C LYS A 267 10.92 -5.45 13.75
N MET A 268 10.21 -4.52 13.12
CA MET A 268 8.89 -4.81 12.56
C MET A 268 9.04 -5.53 11.23
N ASN A 269 8.14 -6.49 10.99
CA ASN A 269 8.02 -7.25 9.75
C ASN A 269 7.23 -6.47 8.69
N HIS A 270 7.17 -7.02 7.51
CA HIS A 270 6.45 -6.48 6.37
C HIS A 270 4.98 -6.14 6.69
N VAL A 271 4.54 -4.97 6.25
CA VAL A 271 3.19 -4.38 6.45
C VAL A 271 2.69 -4.40 7.90
N PHE A 272 3.59 -4.29 8.88
CA PHE A 272 3.24 -4.32 10.30
C PHE A 272 2.08 -3.36 10.70
N PRO A 273 1.85 -2.21 10.02
CA PRO A 273 0.76 -1.30 10.42
C PRO A 273 -0.64 -1.91 10.32
N VAL A 274 -0.84 -2.96 9.49
CA VAL A 274 -2.16 -3.60 9.35
C VAL A 274 -2.45 -4.63 10.45
N PHE A 275 -1.44 -5.07 11.21
CA PHE A 275 -1.58 -6.08 12.24
C PHE A 275 -2.13 -5.54 13.56
N PRO A 276 -2.70 -6.42 14.42
CA PRO A 276 -3.24 -6.05 15.73
C PRO A 276 -2.15 -5.94 16.81
N ILE A 277 -1.17 -5.08 16.62
CA ILE A 277 -0.02 -4.90 17.53
C ILE A 277 0.10 -3.45 18.01
N PRO A 278 0.74 -3.19 19.14
CA PRO A 278 0.92 -1.83 19.68
C PRO A 278 1.67 -0.90 18.72
N GLU A 279 2.68 -1.40 18.03
CA GLU A 279 3.47 -0.63 17.05
C GLU A 279 2.61 -0.16 15.87
N ALA A 280 1.65 -0.98 15.42
CA ALA A 280 0.67 -0.58 14.42
C ALA A 280 -0.27 0.53 14.91
N ASN A 281 -0.61 0.52 16.22
CA ASN A 281 -1.40 1.61 16.81
C ASN A 281 -0.60 2.91 16.83
N GLN A 282 0.69 2.85 17.10
CA GLN A 282 1.58 4.01 17.05
C GLN A 282 1.71 4.54 15.62
N ALA A 283 1.95 3.65 14.65
CA ALA A 283 2.02 4.01 13.24
C ALA A 283 0.72 4.69 12.77
N LEU A 284 -0.44 4.15 13.13
CA LEU A 284 -1.73 4.73 12.77
C LEU A 284 -1.91 6.15 13.33
N LYS A 285 -1.53 6.39 14.60
CA LYS A 285 -1.56 7.74 15.19
C LYS A 285 -0.65 8.71 14.43
N GLN A 286 0.54 8.26 14.03
CA GLN A 286 1.46 9.07 13.23
C GLN A 286 0.90 9.35 11.84
N ILE A 287 0.28 8.36 11.18
CA ILE A 287 -0.40 8.53 9.88
C ILE A 287 -1.46 9.62 9.97
N VAL A 288 -2.34 9.54 10.99
CA VAL A 288 -3.39 10.55 11.21
C VAL A 288 -2.79 11.93 11.45
N ALA A 289 -1.78 12.04 12.31
CA ALA A 289 -1.09 13.31 12.57
C ALA A 289 -0.44 13.91 11.32
N ILE A 290 0.14 13.08 10.44
CA ILE A 290 0.71 13.52 9.15
C ILE A 290 -0.39 14.08 8.24
N ILE A 291 -1.50 13.37 8.11
CA ILE A 291 -2.59 13.78 7.23
C ILE A 291 -3.21 15.11 7.70
N GLU A 292 -3.42 15.27 9.00
CA GLU A 292 -4.00 16.48 9.60
C GLU A 292 -3.02 17.65 9.71
N SER A 293 -1.71 17.38 9.60
CA SER A 293 -0.68 18.41 9.79
C SER A 293 -0.67 19.44 8.65
N LYS A 294 -0.54 20.72 9.02
CA LYS A 294 -0.23 21.80 8.08
C LYS A 294 1.25 21.94 7.78
N THR A 295 2.13 21.32 8.58
CA THR A 295 3.58 21.35 8.41
C THR A 295 4.08 20.05 7.79
N PHE A 296 5.03 20.15 6.85
CA PHE A 296 5.63 18.99 6.20
C PHE A 296 7.09 19.24 5.83
N PRO A 297 8.02 18.30 6.05
CA PRO A 297 7.82 17.08 6.85
C PRO A 297 7.59 17.37 8.33
N LEU A 298 6.96 16.42 9.05
CA LEU A 298 6.82 16.55 10.50
C LEU A 298 8.21 16.51 11.15
N ARG A 299 8.54 17.56 11.91
CA ARG A 299 9.76 17.60 12.72
C ARG A 299 9.58 16.67 13.93
N ASP A 300 10.62 15.90 14.28
CA ASP A 300 10.69 15.07 15.49
C ASP A 300 9.87 13.76 15.55
N MET A 301 9.53 13.13 14.42
CA MET A 301 8.88 11.79 14.44
C MET A 301 9.85 10.62 14.74
N THR A 302 11.14 10.90 14.97
CA THR A 302 12.18 9.88 15.19
C THR A 302 12.56 9.65 16.65
N LYS A 303 11.84 10.28 17.60
CA LYS A 303 12.08 10.09 19.04
C LYS A 303 11.13 9.10 19.70
#